data_45f28482e12ece4be6888ec82bd8edd2
#
_entry.id   45f28482e12ece4be6888ec82bd8edd2
#
_cell.length_a   1.000
_cell.length_b   1.000
_cell.length_c   1.000
_cell.angle_alpha   90.00
_cell.angle_beta   90.00
_cell.angle_gamma   90.00
#
_symmetry.space_group_name_H-M   'P 1'
#
loop_
_entity.id
_entity.type
_entity.pdbx_description
1 polymer ?
#
loop_
_entity_poly.entity_id
_entity_poly.type
_entity_poly.pdbx_seq_one_letter_code
_entity_poly.pdbx_strand_id
1 'polypeptide(L)'
;MNASTLPDVEQARFNMVEQQIRPWEVLDANVLQALFDVRREQFVPPALRALAFSDLELPLEINAVNTRQTMLAPKVEARLAQELQLSKSDCVLEIGTGSGYQAALLGYLAQQVTSVEIDSRLVTFAQQNLQMNNVTNVKVETGDGRNGW
;
A
#
# COMPACT_ATOMS: atom_id res chain seq x y z
N MET A 1 1.15 -34.23 15.25
CA MET A 1 0.48 -32.97 15.53
C MET A 1 0.90 -31.96 14.45
N ASN A 2 0.01 -31.73 13.53
CA ASN A 2 0.29 -30.75 12.48
C ASN A 2 -0.02 -29.37 13.03
N ALA A 3 1.03 -28.63 13.37
CA ALA A 3 0.90 -27.20 13.41
C ALA A 3 0.36 -26.78 12.04
N SER A 4 -0.82 -26.19 12.02
CA SER A 4 -1.39 -25.57 10.84
C SER A 4 -0.33 -24.65 10.26
N THR A 5 0.31 -25.06 9.19
CA THR A 5 1.14 -24.20 8.40
C THR A 5 0.22 -23.28 7.61
N LEU A 6 -0.28 -22.24 8.27
CA LEU A 6 -0.55 -21.03 7.53
C LEU A 6 0.75 -20.71 6.79
N PRO A 7 0.72 -20.48 5.47
CA PRO A 7 1.94 -20.10 4.78
C PRO A 7 2.56 -18.95 5.57
N ASP A 8 3.81 -19.10 5.92
CA ASP A 8 4.57 -18.07 6.59
C ASP A 8 4.37 -16.77 5.79
N VAL A 9 3.85 -15.75 6.44
CA VAL A 9 3.57 -14.46 5.82
C VAL A 9 4.82 -13.91 5.14
N GLU A 10 5.99 -14.11 5.74
CA GLU A 10 7.26 -13.67 5.16
C GLU A 10 7.62 -14.48 3.91
N GLN A 11 7.29 -15.77 3.86
CA GLN A 11 7.50 -16.58 2.66
C GLN A 11 6.55 -16.12 1.53
N ALA A 12 5.30 -15.83 1.85
CA ALA A 12 4.35 -15.32 0.88
C ALA A 12 4.77 -13.96 0.33
N ARG A 13 5.28 -13.07 1.19
CA ARG A 13 5.86 -11.78 0.80
C ARG A 13 7.06 -11.95 -0.11
N PHE A 14 7.99 -12.82 0.26
CA PHE A 14 9.18 -13.14 -0.55
C PHE A 14 8.76 -13.67 -1.93
N ASN A 15 7.81 -14.60 -1.99
CA ASN A 15 7.31 -15.14 -3.25
C ASN A 15 6.65 -14.07 -4.12
N MET A 16 5.88 -13.16 -3.53
CA MET A 16 5.32 -12.02 -4.25
C MET A 16 6.42 -11.18 -4.91
N VAL A 17 7.46 -10.83 -4.18
CA VAL A 17 8.58 -10.03 -4.70
C VAL A 17 9.29 -10.76 -5.85
N GLU A 18 9.60 -12.03 -5.67
CA GLU A 18 10.37 -12.80 -6.66
C GLU A 18 9.55 -13.18 -7.90
N GLN A 19 8.27 -13.46 -7.74
CA GLN A 19 7.43 -14.03 -8.80
C GLN A 19 6.54 -13.00 -9.50
N GLN A 20 6.24 -11.87 -8.87
CA GLN A 20 5.34 -10.84 -9.41
C GLN A 20 6.04 -9.51 -9.65
N ILE A 21 6.87 -9.07 -8.70
CA ILE A 21 7.46 -7.73 -8.68
C ILE A 21 8.69 -7.65 -9.59
N ARG A 22 9.70 -8.50 -9.34
CA ARG A 22 10.93 -8.53 -10.13
C ARG A 22 10.69 -8.81 -11.61
N PRO A 23 9.80 -9.74 -12.02
CA PRO A 23 9.49 -9.96 -13.43
C PRO A 23 8.87 -8.73 -14.12
N TRP A 24 8.34 -7.78 -13.37
CA TRP A 24 7.83 -6.49 -13.87
C TRP A 24 8.90 -5.40 -13.89
N GLU A 25 10.16 -5.77 -13.89
CA GLU A 25 11.31 -4.86 -13.95
C GLU A 25 11.35 -3.87 -12.78
N VAL A 26 10.89 -4.28 -11.61
CA VAL A 26 11.08 -3.54 -10.36
C VAL A 26 12.34 -4.09 -9.70
N LEU A 27 13.44 -3.36 -9.85
CA LEU A 27 14.77 -3.80 -9.44
C LEU A 27 15.46 -2.81 -8.50
N ASP A 28 14.87 -1.64 -8.25
CA ASP A 28 15.41 -0.66 -7.32
C ASP A 28 15.48 -1.23 -5.91
N ALA A 29 16.69 -1.21 -5.33
CA ALA A 29 16.94 -1.83 -4.02
C ALA A 29 16.10 -1.19 -2.90
N ASN A 30 15.87 0.12 -2.95
CA ASN A 30 15.09 0.82 -1.93
C ASN A 30 13.60 0.46 -2.04
N VAL A 31 13.08 0.35 -3.26
CA VAL A 31 11.69 -0.07 -3.48
C VAL A 31 11.49 -1.52 -3.02
N LEU A 32 12.41 -2.41 -3.38
CA LEU A 32 12.34 -3.81 -2.93
C LEU A 32 12.40 -3.92 -1.41
N GLN A 33 13.26 -3.14 -0.75
CA GLN A 33 13.33 -3.11 0.72
C GLN A 33 12.03 -2.58 1.33
N ALA A 34 11.43 -1.54 0.73
CA ALA A 34 10.14 -1.01 1.18
C ALA A 34 9.05 -2.09 1.14
N LEU A 35 9.03 -2.94 0.12
CA LEU A 35 8.06 -4.03 0.00
C LEU A 35 8.20 -5.08 1.11
N PHE A 36 9.41 -5.25 1.66
CA PHE A 36 9.63 -6.13 2.82
C PHE A 36 9.28 -5.47 4.15
N ASP A 37 9.54 -4.18 4.29
CA ASP A 37 9.40 -3.47 5.56
C ASP A 37 7.99 -2.92 5.77
N VAL A 38 7.29 -2.52 4.71
CA VAL A 38 5.90 -2.08 4.77
C VAL A 38 4.98 -3.30 4.63
N ARG A 39 4.21 -3.57 5.66
CA ARG A 39 3.42 -4.80 5.79
C ARG A 39 2.09 -4.69 5.05
N ARG A 40 2.08 -5.08 3.78
CA ARG A 40 0.92 -5.00 2.89
C ARG A 40 -0.34 -5.63 3.51
N GLU A 41 -0.22 -6.77 4.16
CA GLU A 41 -1.34 -7.48 4.79
C GLU A 41 -2.07 -6.67 5.86
N GLN A 42 -1.41 -5.69 6.41
CA GLN A 42 -1.99 -4.80 7.43
C GLN A 42 -2.81 -3.65 6.82
N PHE A 43 -2.72 -3.46 5.51
CA PHE A 43 -3.46 -2.43 4.76
C PHE A 43 -4.64 -2.99 3.98
N VAL A 44 -4.76 -4.30 3.92
CA VAL A 44 -5.86 -4.99 3.24
C VAL A 44 -7.06 -5.07 4.17
N PRO A 45 -8.30 -4.90 3.68
CA PRO A 45 -9.48 -5.16 4.51
C PRO A 45 -9.40 -6.55 5.16
N PRO A 46 -9.73 -6.68 6.46
CA PRO A 46 -9.50 -7.91 7.22
C PRO A 46 -10.05 -9.18 6.56
N ALA A 47 -11.20 -9.11 5.91
CA ALA A 47 -11.82 -10.24 5.23
C ALA A 47 -11.01 -10.75 4.01
N LEU A 48 -10.14 -9.90 3.44
CA LEU A 48 -9.34 -10.21 2.25
C LEU A 48 -7.85 -10.39 2.57
N ARG A 49 -7.48 -10.42 3.83
CA ARG A 49 -6.07 -10.43 4.26
C ARG A 49 -5.31 -11.63 3.70
N ALA A 50 -5.96 -12.78 3.52
CA ALA A 50 -5.36 -13.97 2.91
C ALA A 50 -4.94 -13.75 1.44
N LEU A 51 -5.49 -12.74 0.77
CA LEU A 51 -5.19 -12.39 -0.62
C LEU A 51 -4.15 -11.28 -0.76
N ALA A 52 -3.58 -10.81 0.34
CA ALA A 52 -2.71 -9.62 0.36
C ALA A 52 -1.51 -9.72 -0.59
N PHE A 53 -0.99 -10.91 -0.83
CA PHE A 53 0.18 -11.14 -1.68
C PHE A 53 -0.16 -11.71 -3.06
N SER A 54 -1.43 -11.75 -3.42
CA SER A 54 -1.88 -12.24 -4.72
C SER A 54 -1.73 -11.16 -5.79
N ASP A 55 -1.48 -11.60 -7.03
CA ASP A 55 -1.33 -10.73 -8.20
C ASP A 55 -2.71 -10.32 -8.73
N LEU A 56 -3.42 -9.51 -7.98
CA LEU A 56 -4.75 -9.01 -8.34
C LEU A 56 -5.09 -7.73 -7.59
N GLU A 57 -6.06 -6.98 -8.09
CA GLU A 57 -6.67 -5.87 -7.37
C GLU A 57 -7.62 -6.41 -6.30
N LEU A 58 -7.67 -5.73 -5.16
CA LEU A 58 -8.54 -6.09 -4.04
C LEU A 58 -9.61 -5.01 -3.84
N PRO A 59 -10.90 -5.38 -3.75
CA PRO A 59 -11.95 -4.41 -3.47
C PRO A 59 -11.79 -3.83 -2.06
N LEU A 60 -12.01 -2.52 -1.95
CA LEU A 60 -12.01 -1.82 -0.68
C LEU A 60 -13.43 -1.77 -0.12
N GLU A 61 -13.79 -2.81 0.61
CA GLU A 61 -15.06 -2.92 1.31
C GLU A 61 -14.84 -2.54 2.78
N ILE A 62 -15.57 -1.52 3.25
CA ILE A 62 -15.47 -0.99 4.59
C ILE A 62 -16.80 -1.17 5.31
N ASN A 63 -16.79 -1.88 6.45
CA ASN A 63 -17.99 -2.18 7.24
C ASN A 63 -19.12 -2.78 6.39
N ALA A 64 -18.77 -3.77 5.56
CA ALA A 64 -19.68 -4.45 4.63
C ALA A 64 -20.26 -3.54 3.53
N VAL A 65 -19.70 -2.36 3.32
CA VAL A 65 -20.08 -1.45 2.24
C VAL A 65 -18.98 -1.41 1.19
N ASN A 66 -19.33 -1.75 -0.06
CA ASN A 66 -18.40 -1.65 -1.18
C ASN A 66 -18.22 -0.18 -1.58
N THR A 67 -17.00 0.34 -1.43
CA THR A 67 -16.68 1.73 -1.80
C THR A 67 -16.56 1.92 -3.31
N ARG A 68 -16.57 0.84 -4.09
CA ARG A 68 -16.30 0.81 -5.54
C ARG A 68 -14.86 1.24 -5.89
N GLN A 69 -13.98 1.29 -4.90
CA GLN A 69 -12.56 1.51 -5.07
C GLN A 69 -11.82 0.20 -4.85
N THR A 70 -10.63 0.10 -5.42
CA THR A 70 -9.78 -1.09 -5.29
C THR A 70 -8.39 -0.70 -4.80
N MET A 71 -7.76 -1.63 -4.11
CA MET A 71 -6.33 -1.62 -3.87
C MET A 71 -5.66 -2.23 -5.09
N LEU A 72 -4.67 -1.53 -5.67
CA LEU A 72 -4.00 -1.99 -6.88
C LEU A 72 -3.24 -3.30 -6.65
N ALA A 73 -2.97 -4.04 -7.74
CA ALA A 73 -2.11 -5.22 -7.68
C ALA A 73 -0.71 -4.84 -7.18
N PRO A 74 -0.02 -5.70 -6.42
CA PRO A 74 1.28 -5.38 -5.83
C PRO A 74 2.32 -4.90 -6.84
N LYS A 75 2.40 -5.54 -8.00
CA LYS A 75 3.36 -5.19 -9.05
C LYS A 75 3.13 -3.77 -9.60
N VAL A 76 1.88 -3.33 -9.69
CA VAL A 76 1.54 -2.00 -10.19
C VAL A 76 1.97 -0.94 -9.17
N GLU A 77 1.68 -1.14 -7.90
CA GLU A 77 2.07 -0.21 -6.83
C GLU A 77 3.59 -0.10 -6.71
N ALA A 78 4.30 -1.22 -6.79
CA ALA A 78 5.75 -1.24 -6.75
C ALA A 78 6.36 -0.52 -7.96
N ARG A 79 5.84 -0.75 -9.15
CA ARG A 79 6.33 -0.10 -10.36
C ARG A 79 6.09 1.40 -10.34
N LEU A 80 4.93 1.86 -9.89
CA LEU A 80 4.64 3.28 -9.71
C LEU A 80 5.62 3.94 -8.74
N ALA A 81 5.89 3.30 -7.61
CA ALA A 81 6.85 3.81 -6.64
C ALA A 81 8.26 3.93 -7.23
N GLN A 82 8.69 2.94 -8.01
CA GLN A 82 10.00 2.96 -8.67
C GLN A 82 10.12 4.07 -9.71
N GLU A 83 9.10 4.25 -10.55
CA GLU A 83 9.13 5.24 -11.63
C GLU A 83 9.18 6.68 -11.13
N LEU A 84 8.76 6.94 -9.90
CA LEU A 84 8.89 8.27 -9.29
C LEU A 84 10.34 8.63 -8.96
N GLN A 85 11.24 7.67 -8.85
CA GLN A 85 12.66 7.88 -8.54
C GLN A 85 12.87 8.78 -7.31
N LEU A 86 12.17 8.46 -6.22
CA LEU A 86 12.14 9.28 -5.01
C LEU A 86 13.47 9.27 -4.28
N SER A 87 13.79 10.40 -3.68
CA SER A 87 14.85 10.57 -2.69
C SER A 87 14.26 10.86 -1.31
N LYS A 88 15.08 10.69 -0.26
CA LYS A 88 14.67 10.95 1.13
C LYS A 88 14.38 12.43 1.43
N SER A 89 14.68 13.33 0.50
CA SER A 89 14.37 14.76 0.63
C SER A 89 13.10 15.18 -0.11
N ASP A 90 12.46 14.27 -0.83
CA ASP A 90 11.28 14.57 -1.63
C ASP A 90 10.01 14.67 -0.78
N CYS A 91 9.14 15.61 -1.19
CA CYS A 91 7.77 15.69 -0.69
C CYS A 91 6.84 15.21 -1.81
N VAL A 92 5.93 14.31 -1.48
CA VAL A 92 5.05 13.64 -2.45
C VAL A 92 3.60 14.04 -2.20
N LEU A 93 2.88 14.30 -3.28
CA LEU A 93 1.43 14.42 -3.28
C LEU A 93 0.83 13.19 -3.97
N GLU A 94 -0.03 12.48 -3.25
CA GLU A 94 -0.81 11.37 -3.80
C GLU A 94 -2.28 11.77 -3.88
N ILE A 95 -2.92 11.50 -5.00
CA ILE A 95 -4.37 11.68 -5.16
C ILE A 95 -5.02 10.30 -5.25
N GLY A 96 -5.85 9.99 -4.27
CA GLY A 96 -6.47 8.67 -4.13
C GLY A 96 -5.72 7.79 -3.13
N THR A 97 -6.04 7.93 -1.84
CA THR A 97 -5.35 7.22 -0.75
C THR A 97 -5.72 5.73 -0.68
N GLY A 98 -6.99 5.41 -0.90
CA GLY A 98 -7.48 4.04 -0.76
C GLY A 98 -7.21 3.46 0.63
N SER A 99 -6.46 2.35 0.68
CA SER A 99 -6.08 1.69 1.94
C SER A 99 -4.96 2.38 2.72
N GLY A 100 -4.23 3.29 2.08
CA GLY A 100 -3.02 3.91 2.63
C GLY A 100 -1.74 3.13 2.35
N TYR A 101 -1.80 1.99 1.68
CA TYR A 101 -0.60 1.18 1.43
C TYR A 101 0.40 1.88 0.51
N GLN A 102 -0.06 2.41 -0.64
CA GLN A 102 0.83 3.15 -1.54
C GLN A 102 1.44 4.37 -0.84
N ALA A 103 0.63 5.10 -0.07
CA ALA A 103 1.13 6.22 0.72
C ALA A 103 2.22 5.79 1.71
N ALA A 104 2.07 4.62 2.34
CA ALA A 104 3.08 4.07 3.23
C ALA A 104 4.38 3.71 2.50
N LEU A 105 4.30 3.11 1.31
CA LEU A 105 5.47 2.85 0.46
C LEU A 105 6.18 4.15 0.09
N LEU A 106 5.42 5.15 -0.36
CA LEU A 106 5.97 6.46 -0.72
C LEU A 106 6.61 7.15 0.49
N GLY A 107 5.99 7.06 1.66
CA GLY A 107 6.52 7.59 2.92
C GLY A 107 7.82 6.91 3.36
N TYR A 108 7.98 5.62 3.06
CA TYR A 108 9.24 4.90 3.29
C TYR A 108 10.38 5.44 2.42
N LEU A 109 10.06 5.88 1.19
CA LEU A 109 11.03 6.30 0.17
C LEU A 109 11.30 7.80 0.18
N ALA A 110 10.39 8.62 0.70
CA ALA A 110 10.44 10.08 0.65
C ALA A 110 10.53 10.71 2.05
N GLN A 111 10.63 12.02 2.11
CA GLN A 111 10.63 12.77 3.35
C GLN A 111 9.22 12.84 3.94
N GLN A 112 8.23 13.19 3.12
CA GLN A 112 6.86 13.43 3.54
C GLN A 112 5.89 13.13 2.40
N VAL A 113 4.71 12.61 2.75
CA VAL A 113 3.63 12.36 1.81
C VAL A 113 2.36 13.06 2.30
N THR A 114 1.73 13.81 1.41
CA THR A 114 0.34 14.26 1.57
C THR A 114 -0.52 13.43 0.64
N SER A 115 -1.50 12.73 1.18
CA SER A 115 -2.40 11.88 0.41
C SER A 115 -3.82 12.39 0.54
N VAL A 116 -4.50 12.57 -0.57
CA VAL A 116 -5.85 13.15 -0.65
C VAL A 116 -6.85 12.09 -1.05
N GLU A 117 -7.92 11.95 -0.28
CA GLU A 117 -8.98 10.96 -0.53
C GLU A 117 -10.35 11.61 -0.46
N ILE A 118 -11.16 11.34 -1.47
CA ILE A 118 -12.53 11.92 -1.56
C ILE A 118 -13.54 11.17 -0.69
N ASP A 119 -13.33 9.87 -0.46
CA ASP A 119 -14.22 9.04 0.34
C ASP A 119 -13.80 9.07 1.81
N SER A 120 -14.63 9.69 2.66
CA SER A 120 -14.33 9.82 4.10
C SER A 120 -14.18 8.47 4.82
N ARG A 121 -14.82 7.41 4.33
CA ARG A 121 -14.68 6.06 4.91
C ARG A 121 -13.27 5.52 4.67
N LEU A 122 -12.72 5.77 3.47
CA LEU A 122 -11.35 5.39 3.13
C LEU A 122 -10.34 6.27 3.85
N VAL A 123 -10.62 7.56 4.06
CA VAL A 123 -9.76 8.41 4.88
C VAL A 123 -9.57 7.80 6.27
N THR A 124 -10.64 7.43 6.94
CA THR A 124 -10.60 6.82 8.27
C THR A 124 -9.84 5.49 8.25
N PHE A 125 -10.14 4.63 7.28
CA PHE A 125 -9.48 3.34 7.11
C PHE A 125 -7.98 3.49 6.92
N ALA A 126 -7.56 4.37 6.00
CA ALA A 126 -6.16 4.63 5.72
C ALA A 126 -5.42 5.23 6.94
N GLN A 127 -6.03 6.19 7.62
CA GLN A 127 -5.44 6.79 8.82
C GLN A 127 -5.21 5.75 9.92
N GLN A 128 -6.16 4.85 10.13
CA GLN A 128 -6.03 3.76 11.10
C GLN A 128 -4.90 2.81 10.70
N ASN A 129 -4.83 2.42 9.42
CA ASN A 129 -3.77 1.53 8.94
C ASN A 129 -2.38 2.16 9.10
N LEU A 130 -2.23 3.43 8.75
CA LEU A 130 -0.97 4.15 8.88
C LEU A 130 -0.55 4.28 10.35
N GLN A 131 -1.48 4.61 11.24
CA GLN A 131 -1.21 4.73 12.67
C GLN A 131 -0.79 3.38 13.27
N MET A 132 -1.51 2.30 12.95
CA MET A 132 -1.20 0.96 13.46
C MET A 132 0.15 0.44 12.99
N ASN A 133 0.66 0.94 11.86
CA ASN A 133 1.95 0.57 11.30
C ASN A 133 3.06 1.61 11.58
N ASN A 134 2.81 2.55 12.48
CA ASN A 134 3.78 3.56 12.92
C ASN A 134 4.32 4.43 11.77
N VAL A 135 3.51 4.67 10.76
CA VAL A 135 3.86 5.58 9.67
C VAL A 135 3.53 7.00 10.10
N THR A 136 4.56 7.82 10.29
CA THR A 136 4.43 9.16 10.91
C THR A 136 4.61 10.31 9.93
N ASN A 137 5.06 10.05 8.71
CA ASN A 137 5.36 11.07 7.69
C ASN A 137 4.36 11.10 6.54
N VAL A 138 3.19 10.47 6.72
CA VAL A 138 2.08 10.50 5.78
C VAL A 138 0.90 11.21 6.41
N LYS A 139 0.40 12.25 5.76
CA LYS A 139 -0.81 12.97 6.14
C LYS A 139 -1.91 12.63 5.14
N VAL A 140 -3.04 12.15 5.63
CA VAL A 140 -4.21 11.89 4.80
C VAL A 140 -5.22 13.02 4.98
N GLU A 141 -5.64 13.62 3.88
CA GLU A 141 -6.59 14.71 3.86
C GLU A 141 -7.84 14.33 3.05
N THR A 142 -9.00 14.76 3.54
CA THR A 142 -10.26 14.58 2.83
C THR A 142 -10.41 15.68 1.78
N GLY A 143 -10.64 15.30 0.53
CA GLY A 143 -10.87 16.30 -0.51
C GLY A 143 -10.94 15.71 -1.90
N ASP A 144 -11.27 16.57 -2.85
CA ASP A 144 -11.29 16.26 -4.27
C ASP A 144 -10.04 16.86 -4.93
N GLY A 145 -9.08 16.01 -5.24
CA GLY A 145 -7.80 16.42 -5.83
C GLY A 145 -7.82 16.68 -7.33
N ARG A 146 -8.98 16.54 -8.01
CA ARG A 146 -9.06 16.67 -9.48
C ARG A 146 -8.63 18.04 -10.00
N ASN A 147 -8.77 19.07 -9.21
CA ASN A 147 -8.42 20.43 -9.57
C ASN A 147 -7.13 20.95 -8.93
N GLY A 148 -6.34 20.06 -8.38
CA GLY A 148 -5.11 20.37 -7.65
C GLY A 148 -5.32 20.42 -6.15
N TRP A 149 -4.18 20.52 -5.43
CA TRP A 149 -4.15 20.50 -3.97
C TRP A 149 -3.04 21.40 -3.43
#